data_36f6e64a6ff2b6eb070998e1a1cd9ccc
#
_entry.id   36f6e64a6ff2b6eb070998e1a1cd9ccc
#
_cell.length_a   1.000
_cell.length_b   1.000
_cell.length_c   1.000
_cell.angle_alpha   90.00
_cell.angle_beta   90.00
_cell.angle_gamma   90.00
#
_symmetry.space_group_name_H-M   'P 1'
#
loop_
_entity.id
_entity.type
_entity.pdbx_description
1 polymer ?
#
loop_
_entity_poly.entity_id
_entity_poly.type
_entity_poly.pdbx_seq_one_letter_code
_entity_poly.pdbx_strand_id
1 'polypeptide(L)' 'MDCTVKWTGEGMSFLAETGSNHALIMDGAPEAGGRNLAPRPMELLLAGTGGCTAFDVVMILKKGRHAISGCEVNLKA' A
#
# COMPACT_ATOMS: atom_id res chain seq x y z
N MET A 1 12.31 -9.82 -5.21
CA MET A 1 11.41 -9.09 -4.28
C MET A 1 10.62 -10.10 -3.48
N ASP A 2 10.64 -9.99 -2.15
CA ASP A 2 10.03 -10.99 -1.27
C ASP A 2 9.09 -10.34 -0.27
N CYS A 3 8.08 -11.09 0.13
CA CYS A 3 7.13 -10.65 1.13
C CYS A 3 6.56 -11.88 1.85
N THR A 4 6.37 -11.77 3.15
CA THR A 4 5.73 -12.82 3.96
C THR A 4 4.51 -12.20 4.64
N VAL A 5 3.39 -12.91 4.56
CA VAL A 5 2.15 -12.47 5.21
C VAL A 5 1.78 -13.50 6.27
N LYS A 6 1.56 -13.03 7.48
CA LYS A 6 1.21 -13.88 8.63
C LYS A 6 -0.08 -13.41 9.27
N TRP A 7 -0.94 -14.36 9.63
CA TRP A 7 -2.10 -14.03 10.45
C TRP A 7 -1.62 -13.70 11.86
N THR A 8 -2.14 -12.62 12.43
CA THR A 8 -1.73 -12.19 13.78
C THR A 8 -2.26 -13.08 14.90
N GLY A 9 -3.21 -13.96 14.60
CA GLY A 9 -3.87 -14.79 15.60
C GLY A 9 -5.13 -14.17 16.16
N GLU A 10 -5.48 -12.97 15.77
CA GLU A 10 -6.68 -12.27 16.23
C GLU A 10 -7.49 -11.73 15.06
N GLY A 11 -8.80 -11.96 15.09
CA GLY A 11 -9.72 -11.46 14.09
C GLY A 11 -9.28 -11.82 12.68
N MET A 12 -9.30 -10.86 11.79
CA MET A 12 -8.86 -11.00 10.39
C MET A 12 -7.71 -10.04 10.10
N SER A 13 -6.81 -9.86 11.06
CA SER A 13 -5.65 -9.00 10.86
C SER A 13 -4.42 -9.82 10.46
N PHE A 14 -3.63 -9.25 9.58
CA PHE A 14 -2.45 -9.90 9.01
C PHE A 14 -1.28 -8.94 9.03
N LEU A 15 -0.08 -9.47 9.26
CA LEU A 15 1.16 -8.72 9.22
C LEU A 15 1.90 -9.09 7.94
N ALA A 16 2.24 -8.09 7.14
CA ALA A 16 3.08 -8.29 5.96
C ALA A 16 4.48 -7.77 6.24
N GLU A 17 5.47 -8.60 5.96
CA GLU A 17 6.88 -8.24 6.12
C GLU A 17 7.54 -8.26 4.75
N THR A 18 8.15 -7.15 4.37
CA THR A 18 8.77 -7.02 3.05
C THR A 18 10.26 -7.35 3.09
N GLY A 19 10.81 -7.73 1.94
CA GLY A 19 12.24 -7.99 1.82
C GLY A 19 13.11 -6.76 2.07
N SER A 20 12.52 -5.56 2.06
CA SER A 20 13.23 -4.32 2.38
C SER A 20 13.18 -3.97 3.87
N ASN A 21 12.78 -4.91 4.71
CA ASN A 21 12.71 -4.76 6.17
C ASN A 21 11.66 -3.76 6.63
N HIS A 22 10.52 -3.75 5.96
CA HIS A 22 9.36 -2.97 6.39
C HIS A 22 8.22 -3.90 6.71
N ALA A 23 7.35 -3.45 7.60
CA ALA A 23 6.17 -4.22 7.98
C ALA A 23 4.93 -3.34 7.91
N LEU A 24 3.80 -3.95 7.56
CA LEU A 24 2.52 -3.26 7.55
C LEU A 24 1.42 -4.22 7.97
N ILE A 25 0.34 -3.64 8.51
CA ILE A 25 -0.81 -4.41 8.97
C ILE A 25 -1.94 -4.27 7.96
N MET A 26 -2.68 -5.36 7.77
CA MET A 26 -3.90 -5.38 6.98
C MET A 26 -5.02 -5.91 7.86
N ASP A 27 -6.23 -5.43 7.63
CA ASP A 27 -7.40 -5.92 8.35
C ASP A 27 -8.56 -6.02 7.38
N GLY A 28 -9.67 -6.58 7.85
CA GLY A 28 -10.87 -6.73 7.06
C GLY A 28 -11.96 -5.77 7.50
N ALA A 29 -13.02 -5.74 6.69
CA ALA A 29 -14.24 -5.03 7.06
C ALA A 29 -14.95 -5.79 8.19
N PRO A 30 -15.73 -5.09 9.04
CA PRO A 30 -16.46 -5.76 10.12
C PRO A 30 -17.37 -6.88 9.63
N GLU A 31 -17.97 -6.74 8.45
CA GLU A 31 -18.85 -7.76 7.86
C GLU A 31 -18.11 -9.06 7.54
N ALA A 32 -16.81 -8.98 7.34
CA ALA A 32 -15.97 -10.14 7.04
C ALA A 32 -15.19 -10.64 8.25
N GLY A 33 -15.56 -10.19 9.44
CA GLY A 33 -14.90 -10.59 10.67
C GLY A 33 -13.71 -9.72 11.06
N GLY A 34 -13.46 -8.66 10.30
CA GLY A 34 -12.40 -7.72 10.63
C GLY A 34 -12.81 -6.70 11.67
N ARG A 35 -11.85 -5.90 12.11
CA ARG A 35 -12.08 -4.84 13.09
C ARG A 35 -11.85 -3.45 12.54
N ASN A 36 -11.57 -3.37 11.25
CA ASN A 36 -11.33 -2.10 10.56
C ASN A 36 -10.23 -1.26 11.24
N LEU A 37 -9.18 -1.93 11.69
CA LEU A 37 -8.05 -1.27 12.38
C LEU A 37 -6.88 -0.98 11.43
N ALA A 38 -6.98 -1.40 10.19
CA ALA A 38 -5.93 -1.24 9.19
C ALA A 38 -6.54 -1.31 7.78
N PRO A 39 -5.78 -0.93 6.75
CA PRO A 39 -6.25 -1.04 5.38
C PRO A 39 -6.59 -2.48 4.99
N ARG A 40 -7.52 -2.62 4.07
CA ARG A 40 -7.84 -3.91 3.49
C ARG A 40 -6.77 -4.34 2.49
N PRO A 41 -6.54 -5.65 2.31
CA PRO A 41 -5.55 -6.11 1.34
C PRO A 41 -5.72 -5.52 -0.07
N MET A 42 -6.95 -5.45 -0.56
CA MET A 42 -7.19 -4.89 -1.90
C MET A 42 -6.91 -3.39 -1.96
N GLU A 43 -7.10 -2.66 -0.86
CA GLU A 43 -6.76 -1.25 -0.80
C GLU A 43 -5.25 -1.05 -0.93
N LEU A 44 -4.45 -1.98 -0.40
CA LEU A 44 -3.00 -1.92 -0.53
C LEU A 44 -2.54 -2.21 -1.96
N LEU A 45 -3.23 -3.10 -2.68
CA LEU A 45 -2.95 -3.31 -4.10
C LEU A 45 -3.22 -2.03 -4.88
N LEU A 46 -4.33 -1.37 -4.58
CA LEU A 46 -4.70 -0.13 -5.24
C LEU A 46 -3.69 0.98 -4.91
N ALA A 47 -3.32 1.10 -3.64
CA ALA A 47 -2.32 2.06 -3.19
C ALA A 47 -0.96 1.81 -3.85
N GLY A 48 -0.56 0.54 -3.96
CA GLY A 48 0.69 0.18 -4.62
C GLY A 48 0.71 0.55 -6.09
N THR A 49 -0.41 0.33 -6.77
CA THR A 49 -0.56 0.72 -8.18
C THR A 49 -0.40 2.23 -8.33
N GLY A 50 -1.07 3.00 -7.48
CA GLY A 50 -0.94 4.46 -7.48
C GLY A 50 0.47 4.92 -7.15
N GLY A 51 1.11 4.23 -6.20
CA GLY A 51 2.48 4.53 -5.80
C GLY A 51 3.47 4.33 -6.95
N CYS A 52 3.34 3.23 -7.69
CA CYS A 52 4.19 2.98 -8.85
C CYS A 52 4.01 4.06 -9.92
N THR A 53 2.77 4.44 -10.20
CA THR A 53 2.47 5.48 -11.18
C THR A 53 3.07 6.82 -10.75
N ALA A 54 2.83 7.22 -9.50
CA ALA A 54 3.32 8.48 -8.98
C ALA A 54 4.86 8.52 -8.95
N PHE A 55 5.48 7.40 -8.56
CA PHE A 55 6.93 7.27 -8.52
C PHE A 55 7.53 7.53 -9.91
N ASP A 56 6.97 6.89 -10.93
CA ASP A 56 7.47 7.04 -12.31
C ASP A 56 7.30 8.47 -12.80
N VAL A 57 6.15 9.09 -12.55
CA VAL A 57 5.88 10.46 -12.96
C VAL A 57 6.89 11.43 -12.32
N VAL A 58 7.04 11.32 -11.00
CA VAL A 58 7.95 12.20 -10.26
C VAL A 58 9.40 11.99 -10.72
N MET A 59 9.80 10.73 -10.93
CA MET A 59 11.15 10.42 -11.38
C MET A 59 11.44 11.02 -12.75
N ILE A 60 10.50 10.88 -13.69
CA ILE A 60 10.66 11.42 -15.06
C ILE A 60 10.78 12.94 -15.00
N LEU A 61 9.91 13.61 -14.24
CA LEU A 61 9.93 15.07 -14.13
C LEU A 61 11.22 15.57 -13.46
N LYS A 62 11.71 14.88 -12.45
CA LYS A 62 12.98 15.23 -11.80
C LYS A 62 14.15 15.08 -12.75
N LYS A 63 14.19 14.02 -13.56
CA LYS A 63 15.24 13.81 -14.54
C LYS A 63 15.24 14.92 -15.62
N GLY A 64 14.05 15.40 -15.95
CA GLY A 64 13.90 16.53 -16.87
C GLY A 64 14.16 17.89 -16.24
N ARG A 65 14.55 17.91 -14.95
CA ARG A 65 14.84 19.13 -14.18
C ARG A 65 13.63 20.07 -14.07
N HIS A 66 12.43 19.49 -14.05
CA HIS A 66 11.22 20.26 -13.81
C HIS A 66 11.04 20.50 -12.31
N ALA A 67 10.58 21.69 -11.95
CA ALA A 67 10.22 21.98 -10.57
C ALA A 67 8.85 21.33 -10.29
N ILE A 68 8.80 20.50 -9.24
CA ILE A 68 7.57 19.81 -8.85
C ILE A 68 7.23 20.23 -7.42
N SER A 69 6.02 20.74 -7.23
CA SER A 69 5.54 21.12 -5.90
C SER A 69 4.67 20.04 -5.25
N GLY A 70 4.24 19.05 -6.04
CA GLY A 70 3.42 17.96 -5.53
C GLY A 70 3.01 17.00 -6.62
N CYS A 71 2.48 15.86 -6.20
CA CYS A 71 1.92 14.86 -7.10
C CYS A 71 0.84 14.08 -6.36
N GLU A 72 -0.31 13.92 -6.99
CA GLU A 72 -1.41 13.18 -6.40
C GLU A 72 -2.00 12.27 -7.47
N VAL A 73 -2.30 11.03 -7.08
CA VAL A 73 -2.94 10.06 -7.96
C VAL A 73 -4.18 9.54 -7.25
N ASN A 74 -5.33 9.69 -7.90
CA ASN A 74 -6.60 9.20 -7.37
C ASN A 74 -6.98 7.94 -8.14
N LEU A 75 -7.25 6.86 -7.40
CA LEU A 75 -7.61 5.58 -7.97
C LEU A 75 -8.98 5.15 -7.45
N LYS A 76 -9.69 4.46 -8.32
CA LYS A 76 -11.02 3.98 -8.00
C LYS A 76 -11.20 2.60 -8.61
N ALA A 77 -11.62 1.65 -7.83
CA ALA A 77 -11.90 0.28 -8.28
C ALA A 77 -13.31 -0.15 -7.93
#